data_25f5873e1c470ff3e6c2258541040f93
#
_entry.id   25f5873e1c470ff3e6c2258541040f93
#
_cell.length_a   1.000
_cell.length_b   1.000
_cell.length_c   1.000
_cell.angle_alpha   90.00
_cell.angle_beta   90.00
_cell.angle_gamma   90.00
#
_symmetry.space_group_name_H-M   'P 1'
#
loop_
_entity.id
_entity.type
_entity.pdbx_description
1 polymer ?
#
loop_
_entity_poly.entity_id
_entity_poly.type
_entity_poly.pdbx_seq_one_letter_code
_entity_poly.pdbx_strand_id
1 'polypeptide(L)'
;RFEGDAIASSRAFGMPALQFVIVPRIYRNLSPEESIRNTEPAFDDLVRMLTTDAQGDARIDGAPTEQVDRFEGEDRFDAVLRMNDEYLRRDLGDGFPLLPATRSAVDELLKGTGLPADHVVCDMPPGFGIATVEKIAINAAAAGAKPEHMPVIIGAVKAISLMGSNGGKSL
;
A
#
# COMPACT_ATOMS: atom_id res chain seq x y z
N ARG A 1 14.22 -5.47 2.48
CA ARG A 1 12.79 -5.27 2.80
C ARG A 1 12.50 -3.79 2.97
N PHE A 2 13.22 -3.04 3.81
CA PHE A 2 13.00 -1.61 4.02
C PHE A 2 13.25 -0.72 2.78
N GLU A 3 14.09 -1.15 1.85
CA GLU A 3 14.32 -0.43 0.60
C GLU A 3 13.04 -0.36 -0.25
N GLY A 4 12.35 -1.49 -0.41
CA GLY A 4 11.07 -1.54 -1.10
C GLY A 4 10.02 -0.65 -0.45
N ASP A 5 9.96 -0.65 0.89
CA ASP A 5 9.04 0.18 1.66
C ASP A 5 9.36 1.68 1.49
N ALA A 6 10.65 2.06 1.45
CA ALA A 6 11.09 3.44 1.22
C ALA A 6 10.72 3.92 -0.19
N ILE A 7 10.93 3.08 -1.21
CA ILE A 7 10.55 3.38 -2.60
C ILE A 7 9.04 3.52 -2.74
N ALA A 8 8.28 2.60 -2.16
CA ALA A 8 6.82 2.65 -2.20
C ALA A 8 6.28 3.91 -1.51
N SER A 9 6.83 4.24 -0.33
CA SER A 9 6.45 5.44 0.43
C SER A 9 6.81 6.72 -0.34
N SER A 10 8.01 6.82 -0.90
CA SER A 10 8.41 8.01 -1.67
C SER A 10 7.49 8.27 -2.86
N ARG A 11 7.10 7.21 -3.57
CA ARG A 11 6.12 7.29 -4.67
C ARG A 11 4.74 7.70 -4.17
N ALA A 12 4.27 7.11 -3.06
CA ALA A 12 2.97 7.42 -2.47
C ALA A 12 2.86 8.89 -2.02
N PHE A 13 3.96 9.48 -1.55
CA PHE A 13 4.03 10.90 -1.19
C PHE A 13 4.34 11.83 -2.37
N GLY A 14 4.34 11.34 -3.60
CA GLY A 14 4.60 12.16 -4.78
C GLY A 14 6.06 12.60 -4.93
N MET A 15 6.99 11.89 -4.30
CA MET A 15 8.43 12.16 -4.33
C MET A 15 9.21 10.95 -4.90
N PRO A 16 8.92 10.51 -6.14
CA PRO A 16 9.54 9.30 -6.70
C PRO A 16 11.07 9.41 -6.87
N ALA A 17 11.59 10.63 -6.91
CA ALA A 17 13.02 10.92 -7.00
C ALA A 17 13.69 11.12 -5.63
N LEU A 18 12.97 10.89 -4.52
CA LEU A 18 13.55 11.00 -3.19
C LEU A 18 14.71 10.02 -3.05
N GLN A 19 15.88 10.56 -2.75
CA GLN A 19 17.07 9.77 -2.46
C GLN A 19 17.06 9.33 -1.01
N PHE A 20 17.53 8.12 -0.73
CA PHE A 20 17.64 7.59 0.63
C PHE A 20 18.89 6.71 0.78
N VAL A 21 19.42 6.67 1.97
CA VAL A 21 20.57 5.84 2.32
C VAL A 21 20.09 4.64 3.11
N ILE A 22 20.54 3.45 2.70
CA ILE A 22 20.24 2.22 3.42
C ILE A 22 21.40 1.91 4.34
N VAL A 23 21.11 1.91 5.64
CA VAL A 23 22.09 1.50 6.63
C VAL A 23 21.97 -0.02 6.86
N PRO A 24 23.04 -0.80 6.64
CA PRO A 24 22.97 -2.25 6.45
C PRO A 24 22.72 -3.08 7.73
N ARG A 25 22.44 -2.45 8.88
CA ARG A 25 22.29 -3.16 10.15
C ARG A 25 21.04 -2.74 10.92
N ILE A 26 20.57 -3.66 11.77
CA ILE A 26 19.44 -3.44 12.67
C ILE A 26 19.92 -2.63 13.87
N TYR A 27 19.29 -1.48 14.14
CA TYR A 27 19.66 -0.56 15.24
C TYR A 27 19.02 -0.91 16.60
N ARG A 28 18.31 -2.02 16.71
CA ARG A 28 17.70 -2.42 17.99
C ARG A 28 18.78 -2.84 18.98
N ASN A 29 18.73 -2.25 20.17
CA ASN A 29 19.59 -2.59 21.31
C ASN A 29 21.10 -2.38 21.07
N LEU A 30 21.48 -1.43 20.20
CA LEU A 30 22.85 -1.04 20.01
C LEU A 30 23.26 0.05 21.02
N SER A 31 24.52 0.04 21.44
CA SER A 31 25.08 1.16 22.15
C SER A 31 25.23 2.39 21.24
N PRO A 32 25.35 3.61 21.81
CA PRO A 32 25.59 4.82 21.00
C PRO A 32 26.83 4.69 20.10
N GLU A 33 27.91 4.09 20.60
CA GLU A 33 29.18 3.89 19.89
C GLU A 33 29.00 2.91 18.70
N GLU A 34 28.23 1.85 18.88
CA GLU A 34 27.90 0.89 17.81
C GLU A 34 27.00 1.54 16.75
N SER A 35 26.07 2.37 17.18
CA SER A 35 25.19 3.12 16.27
C SER A 35 25.99 4.08 15.40
N ILE A 36 26.91 4.85 15.99
CA ILE A 36 27.81 5.75 15.26
C ILE A 36 28.65 4.96 14.25
N ARG A 37 29.30 3.88 14.67
CA ARG A 37 30.15 3.04 13.81
C ARG A 37 29.37 2.46 12.62
N ASN A 38 28.10 2.13 12.82
CA ASN A 38 27.27 1.58 11.75
C ASN A 38 26.78 2.65 10.78
N THR A 39 26.65 3.91 11.21
CA THR A 39 26.16 5.02 10.40
C THR A 39 27.28 5.76 9.67
N GLU A 40 28.49 5.82 10.29
CA GLU A 40 29.64 6.57 9.78
C GLU A 40 29.98 6.26 8.30
N PRO A 41 29.98 4.99 7.83
CA PRO A 41 30.23 4.69 6.41
C PRO A 41 29.19 5.25 5.44
N ALA A 42 27.97 5.53 5.92
CA ALA A 42 26.88 6.06 5.10
C ALA A 42 26.79 7.59 5.15
N PHE A 43 27.62 8.24 5.96
CA PHE A 43 27.54 9.67 6.21
C PHE A 43 27.87 10.51 4.97
N ASP A 44 28.90 10.15 4.22
CA ASP A 44 29.29 10.87 3.00
C ASP A 44 28.20 10.75 1.92
N ASP A 45 27.56 9.59 1.80
CA ASP A 45 26.42 9.40 0.89
C ASP A 45 25.23 10.28 1.30
N LEU A 46 24.95 10.35 2.60
CA LEU A 46 23.89 11.20 3.15
C LEU A 46 24.17 12.68 2.85
N VAL A 47 25.37 13.16 3.10
CA VAL A 47 25.78 14.55 2.81
C VAL A 47 25.63 14.83 1.31
N ARG A 48 26.12 13.94 0.45
CA ARG A 48 25.98 14.07 -1.01
C ARG A 48 24.53 14.19 -1.42
N MET A 49 23.65 13.33 -0.90
CA MET A 49 22.23 13.33 -1.22
C MET A 49 21.53 14.61 -0.76
N LEU A 50 21.88 15.15 0.39
CA LEU A 50 21.32 16.38 0.94
C LEU A 50 21.82 17.65 0.20
N THR A 51 22.97 17.58 -0.49
CA THR A 51 23.60 18.71 -1.18
C THR A 51 23.48 18.65 -2.69
N THR A 52 22.90 17.57 -3.23
CA THR A 52 22.68 17.39 -4.68
C THR A 52 21.20 17.51 -4.98
N ASP A 53 20.85 18.26 -6.02
CA ASP A 53 19.46 18.35 -6.47
C ASP A 53 18.94 16.96 -6.86
N ALA A 54 17.75 16.62 -6.39
CA ALA A 54 17.08 15.39 -6.78
C ALA A 54 16.83 15.40 -8.30
N GLN A 55 17.57 14.57 -9.03
CA GLN A 55 17.38 14.40 -10.46
C GLN A 55 16.24 13.41 -10.71
N GLY A 56 15.06 13.91 -11.04
CA GLY A 56 13.92 13.11 -11.42
C GLY A 56 12.70 13.99 -11.66
N ASP A 57 11.96 13.65 -12.69
CA ASP A 57 10.70 14.32 -12.98
C ASP A 57 9.69 13.97 -11.87
N ALA A 58 9.45 14.92 -10.97
CA ALA A 58 8.58 14.77 -9.79
C ALA A 58 7.08 14.75 -10.18
N ARG A 59 6.76 14.60 -11.45
CA ARG A 59 5.37 14.51 -11.90
C ARG A 59 4.94 13.06 -11.94
N ILE A 60 4.10 12.68 -10.98
CA ILE A 60 3.20 11.55 -11.18
C ILE A 60 2.19 12.03 -12.22
N ASP A 61 2.49 11.79 -13.50
CA ASP A 61 1.54 12.04 -14.58
C ASP A 61 0.38 11.05 -14.45
N GLY A 62 -0.79 11.60 -14.16
CA GLY A 62 -2.07 10.93 -14.29
C GLY A 62 -2.63 10.37 -12.99
N ALA A 63 -3.92 10.67 -12.75
CA ALA A 63 -4.73 9.85 -11.89
C ALA A 63 -4.58 8.38 -12.32
N PRO A 64 -4.50 7.41 -11.38
CA PRO A 64 -4.39 6.02 -11.75
C PRO A 64 -5.54 5.66 -12.68
N THR A 65 -5.21 5.34 -13.92
CA THR A 65 -6.17 4.82 -14.89
C THR A 65 -6.76 3.55 -14.27
N GLU A 66 -8.07 3.42 -14.26
CA GLU A 66 -8.75 2.22 -13.79
C GLU A 66 -8.20 1.03 -14.58
N GLN A 67 -7.34 0.25 -13.95
CA GLN A 67 -6.69 -0.88 -14.59
C GLN A 67 -7.45 -2.13 -14.23
N VAL A 68 -8.00 -2.79 -15.24
CA VAL A 68 -8.64 -4.09 -15.10
C VAL A 68 -7.62 -5.17 -15.48
N ASP A 69 -7.20 -5.95 -14.50
CA ASP A 69 -6.36 -7.11 -14.75
C ASP A 69 -7.21 -8.28 -15.29
N ARG A 70 -6.71 -8.96 -16.32
CA ARG A 70 -7.36 -10.13 -16.90
C ARG A 70 -6.44 -11.33 -16.76
N PHE A 71 -6.99 -12.41 -16.22
CA PHE A 71 -6.29 -13.67 -16.03
C PHE A 71 -7.01 -14.79 -16.79
N GLU A 72 -6.24 -15.57 -17.54
CA GLU A 72 -6.71 -16.72 -18.31
C GLU A 72 -6.06 -17.99 -17.77
N GLY A 73 -6.77 -19.11 -17.83
CA GLY A 73 -6.30 -20.42 -17.39
C GLY A 73 -7.06 -21.53 -18.12
N GLU A 74 -6.66 -22.77 -17.89
CA GLU A 74 -7.36 -23.95 -18.43
C GLU A 74 -8.79 -24.03 -17.91
N ASP A 75 -9.00 -23.60 -16.67
CA ASP A 75 -10.31 -23.41 -16.05
C ASP A 75 -10.28 -22.20 -15.09
N ARG A 76 -11.40 -21.96 -14.39
CA ARG A 76 -11.52 -20.84 -13.45
C ARG A 76 -10.55 -20.97 -12.27
N PHE A 77 -10.26 -22.18 -11.83
CA PHE A 77 -9.38 -22.41 -10.69
C PHE A 77 -7.93 -22.12 -11.09
N ASP A 78 -7.49 -22.58 -12.26
CA ASP A 78 -6.17 -22.26 -12.79
C ASP A 78 -5.99 -20.76 -13.01
N ALA A 79 -7.00 -20.06 -13.53
CA ALA A 79 -6.97 -18.60 -13.67
C ALA A 79 -6.82 -17.89 -12.32
N VAL A 80 -7.46 -18.37 -11.25
CA VAL A 80 -7.31 -17.82 -9.88
C VAL A 80 -5.92 -18.10 -9.32
N LEU A 81 -5.35 -19.26 -9.55
CA LEU A 81 -3.97 -19.56 -9.13
C LEU A 81 -2.99 -18.61 -9.81
N ARG A 82 -3.09 -18.42 -11.12
CA ARG A 82 -2.25 -17.48 -11.89
C ARG A 82 -2.41 -16.04 -11.43
N MET A 83 -3.63 -15.63 -11.09
CA MET A 83 -3.89 -14.31 -10.49
C MET A 83 -3.12 -14.15 -9.17
N ASN A 84 -3.20 -15.13 -8.28
CA ASN A 84 -2.52 -15.07 -6.99
C ASN A 84 -0.99 -15.05 -7.14
N ASP A 85 -0.42 -15.87 -8.04
CA ASP A 85 1.01 -15.87 -8.35
C ASP A 85 1.46 -14.51 -8.88
N GLU A 86 0.69 -13.91 -9.80
CA GLU A 86 1.01 -12.60 -10.36
C GLU A 86 0.89 -11.48 -9.30
N TYR A 87 -0.13 -11.52 -8.46
CA TYR A 87 -0.30 -10.53 -7.40
C TYR A 87 0.80 -10.64 -6.35
N LEU A 88 1.23 -11.85 -6.00
CA LEU A 88 2.38 -12.05 -5.13
C LEU A 88 3.68 -11.50 -5.76
N ARG A 89 3.90 -11.75 -7.06
CA ARG A 89 5.05 -11.23 -7.80
C ARG A 89 5.07 -9.70 -7.90
N ARG A 90 3.89 -9.06 -7.91
CA ARG A 90 3.71 -7.60 -7.95
C ARG A 90 3.66 -6.97 -6.56
N ASP A 91 3.89 -7.71 -5.49
CA ASP A 91 3.76 -7.26 -4.09
C ASP A 91 2.36 -6.70 -3.75
N LEU A 92 1.33 -7.20 -4.42
CA LEU A 92 -0.08 -6.84 -4.16
C LEU A 92 -0.78 -7.77 -3.17
N GLY A 93 -0.09 -8.81 -2.70
CA GLY A 93 -0.58 -9.78 -1.73
C GLY A 93 0.52 -10.21 -0.78
N ASP A 94 0.13 -10.74 0.37
CA ASP A 94 1.01 -11.22 1.45
C ASP A 94 1.27 -12.74 1.39
N GLY A 95 0.74 -13.41 0.36
CA GLY A 95 0.82 -14.86 0.16
C GLY A 95 -0.43 -15.61 0.63
N PHE A 96 -1.39 -14.96 1.28
CA PHE A 96 -2.70 -15.56 1.47
C PHE A 96 -3.50 -15.58 0.16
N PRO A 97 -4.31 -16.63 -0.08
CA PRO A 97 -5.13 -16.71 -1.28
C PRO A 97 -6.12 -15.56 -1.35
N LEU A 98 -6.12 -14.85 -2.49
CA LEU A 98 -7.09 -13.80 -2.80
C LEU A 98 -8.18 -14.36 -3.72
N LEU A 99 -9.41 -13.93 -3.50
CA LEU A 99 -10.51 -14.18 -4.42
C LEU A 99 -10.55 -13.08 -5.50
N PRO A 100 -10.98 -13.41 -6.73
CA PRO A 100 -11.15 -12.40 -7.77
C PRO A 100 -12.20 -11.36 -7.36
N ALA A 101 -11.79 -10.10 -7.23
CA ALA A 101 -12.70 -8.97 -6.99
C ALA A 101 -13.43 -8.60 -8.29
N THR A 102 -14.24 -9.52 -8.82
CA THR A 102 -15.03 -9.27 -10.02
C THR A 102 -16.07 -8.19 -9.77
N ARG A 103 -16.53 -7.52 -10.84
CA ARG A 103 -17.58 -6.50 -10.74
C ARG A 103 -18.81 -7.02 -9.98
N SER A 104 -19.26 -8.24 -10.29
CA SER A 104 -20.39 -8.85 -9.60
C SER A 104 -20.16 -9.09 -8.10
N ALA A 105 -18.93 -9.46 -7.71
CA ALA A 105 -18.59 -9.65 -6.29
C ALA A 105 -18.58 -8.30 -5.56
N VAL A 106 -18.06 -7.26 -6.18
CA VAL A 106 -18.06 -5.89 -5.63
C VAL A 106 -19.49 -5.35 -5.51
N ASP A 107 -20.29 -5.49 -6.56
CA ASP A 107 -21.70 -5.05 -6.57
C ASP A 107 -22.53 -5.75 -5.49
N GLU A 108 -22.23 -7.01 -5.20
CA GLU A 108 -22.88 -7.74 -4.10
C GLU A 108 -22.50 -7.17 -2.74
N LEU A 109 -21.21 -6.88 -2.51
CA LEU A 109 -20.74 -6.26 -1.26
C LEU A 109 -21.31 -4.86 -1.03
N LEU A 110 -21.47 -4.07 -2.09
CA LEU A 110 -22.05 -2.72 -2.01
C LEU A 110 -23.48 -2.73 -1.47
N LYS A 111 -24.23 -3.83 -1.62
CA LYS A 111 -25.58 -3.97 -1.02
C LYS A 111 -25.55 -4.03 0.51
N GLY A 112 -24.40 -4.32 1.12
CA GLY A 112 -24.22 -4.38 2.57
C GLY A 112 -24.12 -3.02 3.26
N THR A 113 -24.14 -1.92 2.50
CA THR A 113 -24.09 -0.56 3.03
C THR A 113 -25.10 0.33 2.33
N GLY A 114 -25.62 1.33 3.06
CA GLY A 114 -26.47 2.38 2.48
C GLY A 114 -25.69 3.55 1.88
N LEU A 115 -24.35 3.50 1.89
CA LEU A 115 -23.51 4.57 1.34
C LEU A 115 -23.32 4.38 -0.17
N PRO A 116 -23.27 5.48 -0.96
CA PRO A 116 -22.91 5.42 -2.37
C PRO A 116 -21.51 4.83 -2.58
N ALA A 117 -21.29 4.19 -3.74
CA ALA A 117 -20.00 3.56 -4.07
C ALA A 117 -18.82 4.57 -4.09
N ASP A 118 -19.07 5.77 -4.58
CA ASP A 118 -18.12 6.89 -4.66
C ASP A 118 -17.98 7.69 -3.35
N HIS A 119 -18.75 7.36 -2.32
CA HIS A 119 -18.65 8.03 -1.03
C HIS A 119 -17.24 7.89 -0.45
N VAL A 120 -16.61 9.02 -0.17
CA VAL A 120 -15.28 9.07 0.45
C VAL A 120 -15.40 8.80 1.95
N VAL A 121 -14.81 7.72 2.40
CA VAL A 121 -14.80 7.31 3.82
C VAL A 121 -13.68 8.06 4.58
N CYS A 122 -12.48 8.10 4.00
CA CYS A 122 -11.31 8.75 4.58
C CYS A 122 -10.15 8.81 3.59
N ASP A 123 -9.13 9.58 3.96
CA ASP A 123 -7.81 9.51 3.36
C ASP A 123 -6.95 8.51 4.13
N MET A 124 -6.25 7.63 3.44
CA MET A 124 -5.45 6.54 4.04
C MET A 124 -3.97 6.94 4.12
N PRO A 125 -3.44 7.26 5.33
CA PRO A 125 -2.01 7.44 5.48
C PRO A 125 -1.25 6.11 5.28
N PRO A 126 0.03 6.14 4.92
CA PRO A 126 0.88 7.32 4.70
C PRO A 126 0.75 7.97 3.32
N GLY A 127 0.19 7.28 2.34
CA GLY A 127 0.09 7.74 0.96
C GLY A 127 -1.09 8.69 0.70
N PHE A 128 -1.95 8.91 1.68
CA PHE A 128 -3.15 9.74 1.59
C PHE A 128 -4.05 9.44 0.39
N GLY A 129 -4.05 8.16 -0.02
CA GLY A 129 -4.98 7.68 -1.04
C GLY A 129 -6.42 7.75 -0.56
N ILE A 130 -7.33 8.20 -1.43
CA ILE A 130 -8.75 8.32 -1.12
C ILE A 130 -9.39 6.94 -1.04
N ALA A 131 -9.91 6.57 0.15
CA ALA A 131 -10.68 5.36 0.37
C ALA A 131 -12.16 5.62 0.12
N THR A 132 -12.67 5.21 -1.03
CA THR A 132 -14.10 5.19 -1.31
C THR A 132 -14.73 3.87 -0.86
N VAL A 133 -16.06 3.85 -0.71
CA VAL A 133 -16.81 2.63 -0.38
C VAL A 133 -16.55 1.53 -1.42
N GLU A 134 -16.47 1.88 -2.71
CA GLU A 134 -16.15 0.92 -3.77
C GLU A 134 -14.75 0.32 -3.63
N LYS A 135 -13.71 1.14 -3.36
CA LYS A 135 -12.36 0.64 -3.13
C LYS A 135 -12.28 -0.29 -1.91
N ILE A 136 -13.02 0.03 -0.87
CA ILE A 136 -13.14 -0.83 0.32
C ILE A 136 -13.83 -2.15 -0.07
N ALA A 137 -14.90 -2.10 -0.86
CA ALA A 137 -15.60 -3.29 -1.31
C ALA A 137 -14.73 -4.17 -2.22
N ILE A 138 -13.89 -3.60 -3.09
CA ILE A 138 -12.92 -4.34 -3.92
C ILE A 138 -11.97 -5.15 -3.04
N ASN A 139 -11.36 -4.52 -2.04
CA ASN A 139 -10.45 -5.20 -1.11
C ASN A 139 -11.18 -6.23 -0.25
N ALA A 140 -12.38 -5.92 0.20
CA ALA A 140 -13.22 -6.83 0.96
C ALA A 140 -13.63 -8.07 0.13
N ALA A 141 -13.93 -7.89 -1.17
CA ALA A 141 -14.21 -8.99 -2.10
C ALA A 141 -12.99 -9.90 -2.25
N ALA A 142 -11.81 -9.32 -2.44
CA ALA A 142 -10.57 -10.09 -2.53
C ALA A 142 -10.28 -10.89 -1.25
N ALA A 143 -10.67 -10.40 -0.10
CA ALA A 143 -10.57 -11.10 1.18
C ALA A 143 -11.73 -12.07 1.48
N GLY A 144 -12.69 -12.23 0.58
CA GLY A 144 -13.83 -13.14 0.75
C GLY A 144 -14.88 -12.65 1.75
N ALA A 145 -14.98 -11.34 1.97
CA ALA A 145 -16.00 -10.77 2.83
C ALA A 145 -17.42 -10.96 2.24
N LYS A 146 -18.42 -10.80 3.10
CA LYS A 146 -19.83 -10.85 2.74
C LYS A 146 -20.47 -9.48 2.94
N PRO A 147 -21.65 -9.19 2.33
CA PRO A 147 -22.33 -7.91 2.45
C PRO A 147 -22.54 -7.45 3.91
N GLU A 148 -22.91 -8.35 4.78
CA GLU A 148 -23.14 -8.06 6.21
C GLU A 148 -21.88 -7.57 6.94
N HIS A 149 -20.68 -7.78 6.40
CA HIS A 149 -19.42 -7.32 6.99
C HIS A 149 -19.10 -5.86 6.64
N MET A 150 -19.69 -5.32 5.59
CA MET A 150 -19.32 -3.99 5.07
C MET A 150 -19.39 -2.85 6.10
N PRO A 151 -20.42 -2.75 6.98
CA PRO A 151 -20.47 -1.68 7.97
C PRO A 151 -19.28 -1.72 8.94
N VAL A 152 -18.87 -2.94 9.34
CA VAL A 152 -17.73 -3.14 10.25
C VAL A 152 -16.43 -2.83 9.56
N ILE A 153 -16.24 -3.28 8.30
CA ILE A 153 -15.04 -3.02 7.50
C ILE A 153 -14.86 -1.52 7.27
N ILE A 154 -15.92 -0.81 6.87
CA ILE A 154 -15.90 0.66 6.68
C ILE A 154 -15.52 1.36 8.00
N GLY A 155 -16.08 0.94 9.11
CA GLY A 155 -15.75 1.46 10.43
C GLY A 155 -14.29 1.24 10.82
N ALA A 156 -13.76 0.04 10.54
CA ALA A 156 -12.36 -0.32 10.79
C ALA A 156 -11.40 0.52 9.94
N VAL A 157 -11.67 0.67 8.64
CA VAL A 157 -10.86 1.50 7.73
C VAL A 157 -10.81 2.95 8.22
N LYS A 158 -11.95 3.51 8.64
CA LYS A 158 -12.00 4.85 9.21
C LYS A 158 -11.20 4.97 10.52
N ALA A 159 -11.28 3.97 11.38
CA ALA A 159 -10.52 3.96 12.65
C ALA A 159 -9.00 3.91 12.39
N ILE A 160 -8.55 3.06 11.45
CA ILE A 160 -7.13 2.96 11.06
C ILE A 160 -6.61 4.30 10.51
N SER A 161 -7.40 4.97 9.67
CA SER A 161 -7.05 6.30 9.15
C SER A 161 -6.83 7.31 10.26
N LEU A 162 -7.70 7.34 11.28
CA LEU A 162 -7.56 8.23 12.43
C LEU A 162 -6.32 7.93 13.28
N MET A 163 -5.93 6.66 13.39
CA MET A 163 -4.70 6.27 14.11
C MET A 163 -3.45 6.70 13.34
N GLY A 164 -3.43 6.57 12.02
CA GLY A 164 -2.31 6.98 11.18
C GLY A 164 -2.14 8.50 11.08
N SER A 165 -3.23 9.27 11.17
CA SER A 165 -3.18 10.73 11.08
C SER A 165 -2.68 11.40 12.38
N ASN A 166 -2.73 10.73 13.52
CA ASN A 166 -2.26 11.24 14.81
C ASN A 166 -0.74 11.17 15.01
N GLY A 167 0.03 11.20 13.92
CA GLY A 167 1.48 11.37 13.89
C GLY A 167 2.25 10.28 14.58
N GLY A 168 2.50 9.18 13.86
CA GLY A 168 3.72 8.38 14.01
C GLY A 168 4.08 7.84 15.38
N LYS A 169 3.17 7.68 16.30
CA LYS A 169 3.39 6.82 17.46
C LYS A 169 3.03 5.40 17.03
N SER A 170 4.00 4.76 16.37
CA SER A 170 3.97 3.33 16.12
C SER A 170 3.73 2.59 17.43
N LEU A 171 2.81 1.68 17.41
CA LEU A 171 2.70 0.58 18.38
C LEU A 171 3.95 -0.30 18.31
#